data_bc0e19cf374631fd183c236e61c02151
#
_entry.id   bc0e19cf374631fd183c236e61c02151
#
_cell.length_a   1.000
_cell.length_b   1.000
_cell.length_c   1.000
_cell.angle_alpha   90.00
_cell.angle_beta   90.00
_cell.angle_gamma   90.00
#
_symmetry.space_group_name_H-M   'P 1'
#
loop_
_entity.id
_entity.type
_entity.pdbx_description
1 polymer ?
#
loop_
_entity_poly.entity_id
_entity_poly.type
_entity_poly.pdbx_seq_one_letter_code
_entity_poly.pdbx_strand_id
1 'polypeptide(L)'
;MSYGDGEQPPVSETPEPKDDTNNPVFNLPPLLVGILAALLVAYVVPAYLLSEDGSNWFIFTFGFIPLRYAVPFSQQGLEWLWTPVSYSFLHGGIEHILFNGLWLMAFGAPVLRRIGTLRFVLLWCISAAVSAFGHAALNWGDVTVLIGAS
;
A
#
# COMPACT_ATOMS: atom_id res chain seq x y z
N MET A 1 1.09 -78.49 -23.39
CA MET A 1 0.29 -77.28 -23.24
C MET A 1 0.97 -76.42 -22.22
N SER A 2 1.75 -75.43 -22.73
CA SER A 2 2.49 -74.45 -21.87
C SER A 2 1.62 -73.23 -21.70
N TYR A 3 1.24 -72.90 -20.46
CA TYR A 3 0.56 -71.64 -20.14
C TYR A 3 1.59 -70.55 -20.18
N GLY A 4 1.39 -69.56 -21.04
CA GLY A 4 2.21 -68.36 -21.10
C GLY A 4 2.00 -67.48 -19.90
N ASP A 5 3.10 -67.08 -19.28
CA ASP A 5 3.12 -66.11 -18.20
C ASP A 5 2.66 -64.73 -18.74
N GLY A 6 1.47 -64.32 -18.26
CA GLY A 6 0.93 -62.98 -18.59
C GLY A 6 1.71 -61.91 -17.84
N GLU A 7 2.58 -61.28 -18.55
CA GLU A 7 3.31 -60.07 -18.11
C GLU A 7 2.29 -58.96 -17.90
N GLN A 8 2.05 -58.57 -16.63
CA GLN A 8 1.21 -57.44 -16.29
C GLN A 8 1.89 -56.17 -16.79
N PRO A 9 1.15 -55.26 -17.46
CA PRO A 9 1.71 -53.98 -17.85
C PRO A 9 2.12 -53.18 -16.63
N PRO A 10 3.20 -52.36 -16.71
CA PRO A 10 3.67 -51.56 -15.59
C PRO A 10 2.54 -50.65 -15.07
N VAL A 11 2.26 -50.76 -13.77
CA VAL A 11 1.33 -49.88 -13.09
C VAL A 11 1.88 -48.44 -13.23
N SER A 12 1.16 -47.59 -13.93
CA SER A 12 1.50 -46.17 -14.00
C SER A 12 1.44 -45.59 -12.57
N GLU A 13 2.61 -45.24 -12.02
CA GLU A 13 2.69 -44.51 -10.77
C GLU A 13 1.93 -43.21 -10.93
N THR A 14 0.80 -43.10 -10.24
CA THR A 14 0.09 -41.83 -10.11
C THR A 14 1.04 -40.89 -9.37
N PRO A 15 1.33 -39.68 -9.92
CA PRO A 15 2.17 -38.73 -9.21
C PRO A 15 1.59 -38.47 -7.81
N GLU A 16 2.38 -38.70 -6.77
CA GLU A 16 1.97 -38.33 -5.40
C GLU A 16 1.55 -36.86 -5.37
N PRO A 17 0.44 -36.52 -4.70
CA PRO A 17 0.06 -35.13 -4.48
C PRO A 17 1.22 -34.43 -3.81
N LYS A 18 1.77 -33.39 -4.44
CA LYS A 18 2.76 -32.52 -3.80
C LYS A 18 2.14 -31.99 -2.51
N ASP A 19 2.79 -32.29 -1.41
CA ASP A 19 2.42 -31.79 -0.07
C ASP A 19 2.61 -30.25 -0.07
N ASP A 20 1.53 -29.53 -0.29
CA ASP A 20 1.46 -28.06 -0.30
C ASP A 20 1.44 -27.47 1.14
N THR A 21 1.69 -28.28 2.17
CA THR A 21 1.66 -27.83 3.58
C THR A 21 2.76 -26.87 3.97
N ASN A 22 3.77 -26.66 3.10
CA ASN A 22 4.89 -25.74 3.32
C ASN A 22 4.73 -24.36 2.67
N ASN A 23 3.57 -24.02 2.13
CA ASN A 23 3.31 -22.66 1.67
C ASN A 23 2.99 -21.78 2.90
N PRO A 24 3.89 -20.85 3.28
CA PRO A 24 3.59 -19.95 4.40
C PRO A 24 2.32 -19.17 4.08
N VAL A 25 1.36 -19.20 5.00
CA VAL A 25 0.05 -18.55 4.90
C VAL A 25 0.18 -17.03 4.65
N PHE A 26 1.36 -16.47 4.97
CA PHE A 26 1.73 -15.07 4.78
C PHE A 26 2.93 -14.92 3.84
N ASN A 27 2.76 -15.25 2.56
CA ASN A 27 3.75 -14.92 1.54
C ASN A 27 3.40 -13.54 0.93
N LEU A 28 3.71 -12.46 1.67
CA LEU A 28 3.49 -11.10 1.20
C LEU A 28 4.53 -10.74 0.13
N PRO A 29 4.11 -10.17 -1.00
CA PRO A 29 5.05 -9.64 -1.99
C PRO A 29 5.98 -8.59 -1.39
N PRO A 30 7.27 -8.54 -1.76
CA PRO A 30 8.25 -7.61 -1.19
C PRO A 30 7.83 -6.13 -1.28
N LEU A 31 7.15 -5.74 -2.35
CA LEU A 31 6.60 -4.39 -2.48
C LEU A 31 5.63 -4.05 -1.35
N LEU A 32 4.72 -4.96 -1.01
CA LEU A 32 3.75 -4.72 0.08
C LEU A 32 4.43 -4.61 1.44
N VAL A 33 5.45 -5.45 1.68
CA VAL A 33 6.28 -5.34 2.89
C VAL A 33 6.93 -3.96 2.96
N GLY A 34 7.49 -3.48 1.83
CA GLY A 34 8.08 -2.14 1.75
C GLY A 34 7.06 -1.02 2.00
N ILE A 35 5.85 -1.13 1.44
CA ILE A 35 4.78 -0.14 1.67
C ILE A 35 4.34 -0.16 3.14
N LEU A 36 4.10 -1.34 3.72
CA LEU A 36 3.73 -1.47 5.14
C LEU A 36 4.80 -0.89 6.07
N ALA A 37 6.08 -1.15 5.77
CA ALA A 37 7.19 -0.55 6.50
C ALA A 37 7.20 0.98 6.37
N ALA A 38 6.97 1.52 5.17
CA ALA A 38 6.89 2.95 4.94
C ALA A 38 5.71 3.60 5.69
N LEU A 39 4.53 2.96 5.72
CA LEU A 39 3.38 3.40 6.51
C LEU A 39 3.73 3.44 8.01
N LEU A 40 4.35 2.39 8.52
CA LEU A 40 4.77 2.30 9.91
C LEU A 40 5.78 3.40 10.28
N VAL A 41 6.80 3.60 9.44
CA VAL A 41 7.81 4.65 9.64
C VAL A 41 7.16 6.04 9.61
N ALA A 42 6.29 6.30 8.62
CA ALA A 42 5.58 7.58 8.49
C ALA A 42 4.63 7.86 9.66
N TYR A 43 4.21 6.84 10.41
CA TYR A 43 3.43 6.99 11.65
C TYR A 43 4.32 7.13 12.88
N VAL A 44 5.30 6.22 13.06
CA VAL A 44 6.12 6.16 14.28
C VAL A 44 7.05 7.36 14.41
N VAL A 45 7.65 7.79 13.29
CA VAL A 45 8.62 8.89 13.33
C VAL A 45 8.00 10.19 13.85
N PRO A 46 6.92 10.73 13.26
CA PRO A 46 6.32 11.95 13.80
C PRO A 46 5.65 11.76 15.15
N ALA A 47 5.07 10.59 15.45
CA ALA A 47 4.32 10.38 16.67
C ALA A 47 5.20 10.19 17.92
N TYR A 48 6.43 9.64 17.77
CA TYR A 48 7.23 9.20 18.91
C TYR A 48 8.70 9.65 18.87
N LEU A 49 9.24 10.06 17.72
CA LEU A 49 10.67 10.34 17.55
C LEU A 49 10.96 11.83 17.29
N LEU A 50 9.98 12.61 16.85
CA LEU A 50 10.15 14.03 16.61
C LEU A 50 9.58 14.86 17.78
N SER A 51 10.08 16.08 17.93
CA SER A 51 9.45 17.11 18.77
C SER A 51 8.11 17.52 18.15
N GLU A 52 7.28 18.25 18.90
CA GLU A 52 6.01 18.78 18.42
C GLU A 52 6.19 19.63 17.14
N ASP A 53 7.18 20.53 17.11
CA ASP A 53 7.51 21.31 15.92
C ASP A 53 7.95 20.44 14.74
N GLY A 54 8.77 19.41 15.01
CA GLY A 54 9.22 18.45 13.99
C GLY A 54 8.07 17.63 13.41
N SER A 55 7.13 17.21 14.27
CA SER A 55 5.92 16.48 13.85
C SER A 55 5.02 17.35 13.00
N ASN A 56 4.80 18.59 13.41
CA ASN A 56 4.03 19.57 12.64
C ASN A 56 4.69 19.82 11.27
N TRP A 57 6.00 20.08 11.25
CA TRP A 57 6.73 20.23 9.99
C TRP A 57 6.57 19.01 9.08
N PHE A 58 6.68 17.79 9.62
CA PHE A 58 6.54 16.55 8.86
C PHE A 58 5.13 16.43 8.24
N ILE A 59 4.08 16.66 9.06
CA ILE A 59 2.69 16.60 8.62
C ILE A 59 2.40 17.66 7.56
N PHE A 60 2.87 18.89 7.74
CA PHE A 60 2.70 19.95 6.75
C PHE A 60 3.49 19.70 5.46
N THR A 61 4.67 19.08 5.53
CA THR A 61 5.50 18.78 4.35
C THR A 61 4.92 17.66 3.50
N PHE A 62 4.34 16.63 4.10
CA PHE A 62 3.87 15.43 3.41
C PHE A 62 2.35 15.31 3.31
N GLY A 63 1.59 16.04 4.13
CA GLY A 63 0.13 16.08 4.10
C GLY A 63 -0.40 16.94 2.95
N PHE A 64 -1.58 16.60 2.48
CA PHE A 64 -2.24 17.34 1.40
C PHE A 64 -3.07 18.49 1.99
N ILE A 65 -2.89 19.71 1.46
CA ILE A 65 -3.60 20.92 1.89
C ILE A 65 -4.25 21.56 0.68
N PRO A 66 -5.60 21.64 0.61
CA PRO A 66 -6.32 22.24 -0.51
C PRO A 66 -5.89 23.67 -0.85
N LEU A 67 -5.57 24.48 0.16
CA LEU A 67 -5.13 25.87 -0.02
C LEU A 67 -3.89 25.98 -0.93
N ARG A 68 -2.97 25.01 -0.91
CA ARG A 68 -1.77 25.03 -1.77
C ARG A 68 -2.11 25.09 -3.26
N TYR A 69 -3.29 24.62 -3.67
CA TYR A 69 -3.73 24.62 -5.06
C TYR A 69 -4.61 25.84 -5.40
N ALA A 70 -4.99 26.61 -4.39
CA ALA A 70 -5.72 27.85 -4.54
C ALA A 70 -4.83 29.10 -4.59
N VAL A 71 -3.54 28.98 -4.17
CA VAL A 71 -2.57 30.09 -4.21
C VAL A 71 -1.55 29.90 -5.34
N PRO A 72 -0.93 30.98 -5.85
CA PRO A 72 0.07 30.88 -6.92
C PRO A 72 1.26 30.01 -6.53
N PHE A 73 1.67 29.07 -7.38
CA PHE A 73 2.80 28.17 -7.12
C PHE A 73 4.13 28.91 -6.94
N SER A 74 4.28 30.13 -7.49
CA SER A 74 5.46 30.98 -7.30
C SER A 74 5.61 31.56 -5.89
N GLN A 75 4.57 31.48 -5.06
CA GLN A 75 4.53 32.03 -3.69
C GLN A 75 4.65 30.98 -2.60
N GLN A 76 4.89 29.73 -2.97
CA GLN A 76 4.97 28.60 -2.05
C GLN A 76 6.15 27.67 -2.39
N GLY A 77 6.44 26.70 -1.51
CA GLY A 77 7.42 25.65 -1.75
C GLY A 77 6.96 24.65 -2.81
N LEU A 78 7.70 23.55 -2.94
CA LEU A 78 7.44 22.52 -3.94
C LEU A 78 6.53 21.38 -3.45
N GLU A 79 6.01 21.48 -2.22
CA GLU A 79 5.21 20.44 -1.57
C GLU A 79 3.97 20.02 -2.39
N TRP A 80 3.44 20.93 -3.20
CA TRP A 80 2.32 20.65 -4.09
C TRP A 80 2.60 19.55 -5.11
N LEU A 81 3.89 19.26 -5.42
CA LEU A 81 4.28 18.23 -6.37
C LEU A 81 4.04 16.81 -5.84
N TRP A 82 4.35 16.56 -4.55
CA TRP A 82 4.30 15.21 -3.98
C TRP A 82 3.13 14.98 -3.03
N THR A 83 2.58 16.03 -2.43
CA THR A 83 1.51 15.88 -1.43
C THR A 83 0.23 15.20 -1.92
N PRO A 84 -0.13 15.22 -3.25
CA PRO A 84 -1.27 14.43 -3.73
C PRO A 84 -1.11 12.92 -3.56
N VAL A 85 0.12 12.45 -3.33
CA VAL A 85 0.43 11.03 -3.12
C VAL A 85 0.95 10.77 -1.71
N SER A 86 1.87 11.60 -1.20
CA SER A 86 2.55 11.36 0.08
C SER A 86 1.59 11.37 1.28
N TYR A 87 0.51 12.16 1.25
CA TYR A 87 -0.47 12.18 2.33
C TYR A 87 -1.06 10.80 2.63
N SER A 88 -1.13 9.92 1.62
CA SER A 88 -1.67 8.57 1.75
C SER A 88 -0.83 7.65 2.66
N PHE A 89 0.42 8.04 2.95
CA PHE A 89 1.29 7.33 3.89
C PHE A 89 1.14 7.82 5.33
N LEU A 90 0.55 9.00 5.55
CA LEU A 90 0.38 9.56 6.89
C LEU A 90 -0.84 8.95 7.59
N HIS A 91 -0.78 8.84 8.90
CA HIS A 91 -1.87 8.29 9.71
C HIS A 91 -2.05 9.09 11.00
N GLY A 92 -3.30 9.43 11.32
CA GLY A 92 -3.65 10.25 12.48
C GLY A 92 -3.77 9.46 13.79
N GLY A 93 -3.67 8.11 13.75
CA GLY A 93 -3.78 7.30 14.95
C GLY A 93 -3.49 5.82 14.70
N ILE A 94 -3.30 5.07 15.80
CA ILE A 94 -2.93 3.64 15.75
C ILE A 94 -4.02 2.79 15.09
N GLU A 95 -5.28 3.06 15.35
CA GLU A 95 -6.39 2.33 14.76
C GLU A 95 -6.42 2.52 13.24
N HIS A 96 -6.20 3.76 12.78
CA HIS A 96 -6.19 4.11 11.36
C HIS A 96 -5.09 3.34 10.61
N ILE A 97 -3.86 3.32 11.12
CA ILE A 97 -2.77 2.58 10.47
C ILE A 97 -2.97 1.07 10.54
N LEU A 98 -3.53 0.54 11.64
CA LEU A 98 -3.81 -0.90 11.78
C LEU A 98 -4.86 -1.35 10.75
N PHE A 99 -5.97 -0.63 10.62
CA PHE A 99 -7.00 -0.98 9.63
C PHE A 99 -6.49 -0.85 8.20
N ASN A 100 -5.79 0.24 7.87
CA ASN A 100 -5.22 0.40 6.53
C ASN A 100 -4.17 -0.67 6.21
N GLY A 101 -3.31 -1.01 7.16
CA GLY A 101 -2.35 -2.11 7.02
C GLY A 101 -3.02 -3.47 6.82
N LEU A 102 -4.08 -3.76 7.60
CA LEU A 102 -4.85 -5.00 7.47
C LEU A 102 -5.53 -5.11 6.10
N TRP A 103 -6.20 -4.04 5.66
CA TRP A 103 -6.82 -4.00 4.33
C TRP A 103 -5.81 -4.11 3.20
N LEU A 104 -4.64 -3.47 3.35
CA LEU A 104 -3.57 -3.58 2.37
C LEU A 104 -3.01 -5.01 2.29
N MET A 105 -2.87 -5.71 3.42
CA MET A 105 -2.46 -7.12 3.42
C MET A 105 -3.53 -8.02 2.79
N ALA A 106 -4.80 -7.82 3.16
CA ALA A 106 -5.91 -8.67 2.71
C ALA A 106 -6.19 -8.51 1.21
N PHE A 107 -6.23 -7.29 0.71
CA PHE A 107 -6.61 -6.99 -0.68
C PHE A 107 -5.42 -6.60 -1.57
N GLY A 108 -4.41 -5.96 -1.03
CA GLY A 108 -3.24 -5.52 -1.80
C GLY A 108 -2.44 -6.68 -2.37
N ALA A 109 -2.25 -7.77 -1.61
CA ALA A 109 -1.48 -8.92 -2.07
C ALA A 109 -2.13 -9.63 -3.29
N PRO A 110 -3.43 -9.98 -3.28
CA PRO A 110 -4.11 -10.55 -4.45
C PRO A 110 -4.10 -9.60 -5.65
N VAL A 111 -4.36 -8.31 -5.44
CA VAL A 111 -4.35 -7.31 -6.52
C VAL A 111 -2.97 -7.20 -7.14
N LEU A 112 -1.92 -7.01 -6.30
CA LEU A 112 -0.54 -6.90 -6.77
C LEU A 112 -0.10 -8.12 -7.59
N ARG A 113 -0.45 -9.33 -7.13
CA ARG A 113 -0.14 -10.57 -7.86
C ARG A 113 -0.85 -10.63 -9.22
N ARG A 114 -2.05 -10.08 -9.32
CA ARG A 114 -2.87 -10.12 -10.54
C ARG A 114 -2.42 -9.09 -11.57
N ILE A 115 -2.14 -7.84 -11.16
CA ILE A 115 -1.86 -6.73 -12.10
C ILE A 115 -0.36 -6.42 -12.24
N GLY A 116 0.47 -6.92 -11.34
CA GLY A 116 1.92 -6.69 -11.30
C GLY A 116 2.31 -5.37 -10.63
N THR A 117 3.59 -5.25 -10.32
CA THR A 117 4.17 -4.18 -9.50
C THR A 117 3.90 -2.77 -10.06
N LEU A 118 4.23 -2.54 -11.35
CA LEU A 118 4.10 -1.23 -11.97
C LEU A 118 2.63 -0.73 -11.95
N ARG A 119 1.71 -1.60 -12.37
CA ARG A 119 0.28 -1.23 -12.41
C ARG A 119 -0.27 -1.01 -11.00
N PHE A 120 0.21 -1.75 -10.01
CA PHE A 120 -0.20 -1.56 -8.62
C PHE A 120 0.26 -0.19 -8.09
N VAL A 121 1.52 0.20 -8.32
CA VAL A 121 2.04 1.51 -7.91
C VAL A 121 1.31 2.64 -8.63
N LEU A 122 1.07 2.51 -9.94
CA LEU A 122 0.28 3.50 -10.69
C LEU A 122 -1.15 3.61 -10.15
N LEU A 123 -1.80 2.48 -9.86
CA LEU A 123 -3.14 2.47 -9.26
C LEU A 123 -3.14 3.19 -7.91
N TRP A 124 -2.15 2.93 -7.05
CA TRP A 124 -2.00 3.63 -5.77
C TRP A 124 -1.86 5.14 -5.97
N CYS A 125 -0.90 5.57 -6.77
CA CYS A 125 -0.63 6.99 -7.00
C CYS A 125 -1.84 7.72 -7.61
N ILE A 126 -2.49 7.12 -8.61
CA ILE A 126 -3.67 7.71 -9.26
C ILE A 126 -4.82 7.79 -8.27
N SER A 127 -5.10 6.72 -7.52
CA SER A 127 -6.19 6.72 -6.54
C SER A 127 -5.96 7.76 -5.43
N ALA A 128 -4.73 7.87 -4.92
CA ALA A 128 -4.37 8.89 -3.93
C ALA A 128 -4.57 10.30 -4.50
N ALA A 129 -4.05 10.58 -5.69
CA ALA A 129 -4.21 11.90 -6.31
C ALA A 129 -5.69 12.24 -6.60
N VAL A 130 -6.46 11.30 -7.14
CA VAL A 130 -7.90 11.51 -7.40
C VAL A 130 -8.66 11.78 -6.09
N SER A 131 -8.36 11.04 -5.02
CA SER A 131 -8.97 11.27 -3.70
C SER A 131 -8.61 12.65 -3.14
N ALA A 132 -7.31 13.04 -3.21
CA ALA A 132 -6.83 14.34 -2.75
C ALA A 132 -7.51 15.50 -3.48
N PHE A 133 -7.57 15.45 -4.81
CA PHE A 133 -8.21 16.49 -5.61
C PHE A 133 -9.74 16.46 -5.51
N GLY A 134 -10.35 15.28 -5.32
CA GLY A 134 -11.76 15.16 -4.98
C GLY A 134 -12.10 15.85 -3.66
N HIS A 135 -11.26 15.66 -2.63
CA HIS A 135 -11.37 16.38 -1.37
C HIS A 135 -11.19 17.91 -1.56
N ALA A 136 -10.17 18.33 -2.31
CA ALA A 136 -9.93 19.73 -2.59
C ALA A 136 -11.10 20.40 -3.35
N ALA A 137 -11.75 19.70 -4.26
CA ALA A 137 -12.89 20.22 -5.00
C ALA A 137 -14.08 20.54 -4.08
N LEU A 138 -14.25 19.79 -2.98
CA LEU A 138 -15.29 20.03 -1.98
C LEU A 138 -14.86 21.02 -0.91
N ASN A 139 -13.54 21.23 -0.71
CA ASN A 139 -12.96 22.04 0.34
C ASN A 139 -11.93 23.04 -0.24
N TRP A 140 -12.28 23.70 -1.35
CA TRP A 140 -11.36 24.56 -2.07
C TRP A 140 -10.85 25.73 -1.19
N GLY A 141 -9.52 25.84 -1.10
CA GLY A 141 -8.92 26.90 -0.30
C GLY A 141 -8.88 26.62 1.21
N ASP A 142 -9.32 25.43 1.66
CA ASP A 142 -9.24 25.05 3.08
C ASP A 142 -7.78 24.81 3.50
N VAL A 143 -7.49 25.18 4.73
CA VAL A 143 -6.18 24.98 5.40
C VAL A 143 -6.05 23.62 6.08
N THR A 144 -7.14 22.85 6.15
CA THR A 144 -7.16 21.53 6.77
C THR A 144 -6.17 20.57 6.07
N VAL A 145 -5.36 19.88 6.85
CA VAL A 145 -4.41 18.89 6.32
C VAL A 145 -5.10 17.55 6.18
N LEU A 146 -5.19 17.06 4.96
CA LEU A 146 -5.64 15.70 4.68
C LEU A 146 -4.47 14.72 4.93
N ILE A 147 -4.73 13.68 5.72
CA ILE A 147 -3.80 12.58 6.01
C ILE A 147 -4.52 11.25 5.90
N GLY A 148 -3.80 10.22 5.38
CA GLY A 148 -4.31 8.86 5.21
C GLY A 148 -5.01 8.61 3.88
N ALA A 149 -5.01 7.32 3.49
CA ALA A 149 -5.56 6.86 2.21
C ALA A 149 -7.06 6.50 2.29
N SER A 150 -7.69 6.72 3.43
CA SER A 150 -9.10 6.34 3.66
C SER A 150 -9.91 7.50 4.18
#